data_f865190c1b9d28ee096299748dbe7745
#
_entry.id   f865190c1b9d28ee096299748dbe7745
#
_cell.length_a   1.000
_cell.length_b   1.000
_cell.length_c   1.000
_cell.angle_alpha   90.00
_cell.angle_beta   90.00
_cell.angle_gamma   90.00
#
_symmetry.space_group_name_H-M   'P 1'
#
loop_
_entity.id
_entity.type
_entity.pdbx_description
1 polymer ?
#
loop_
_entity_poly.entity_id
_entity_poly.type
_entity_poly.pdbx_seq_one_letter_code
_entity_poly.pdbx_strand_id
1 'polypeptide(L)'
;MRKADTVEVHIGLGSNQGNRFIHLQKALFKIDEEIGSVVARSKCYKNRAVGFDGDDFINVCITAKTTLNAHEVLNKLLSIEKELGRKRKAHFSYTNRPIDLDLLYYEDQTIQTEQLELPHPRIAQRRFVLKPLMDIAPEKEHPLNKRVTADLLAHCEDENDVIAVEKTLHINRKSFWQNSGYICIEGCIGVGKTSLCQKIAETFEVPYFLECFEKNPFLSSFYEDKDKYSLPVELSFLADRSEQIEDHFQHLTKPQGILSDYHLSKSLMFAEINLKGSALDLYKRWYNFSLTHLKNPSLYVYLQRPLEAIKDQILKRGRAYEMGISENYLKKIIKSYERYIKVEKDFECLQLNLEKYDFIVDNEVFEQTVVKIENALLNHHYSD
;
A
#
# COMPACT_ATOMS: atom_id res chain seq x y z
N MET A 1 -25.54 16.88 15.31
CA MET A 1 -25.55 16.85 13.83
C MET A 1 -26.32 15.61 13.40
N ARG A 2 -27.40 15.73 12.61
CA ARG A 2 -28.06 14.58 11.99
C ARG A 2 -27.01 13.91 11.08
N LYS A 3 -26.80 12.59 11.21
CA LYS A 3 -26.07 11.82 10.20
C LYS A 3 -26.78 12.08 8.86
N ALA A 4 -26.08 12.60 7.87
CA ALA A 4 -26.62 12.68 6.52
C ALA A 4 -27.04 11.26 6.12
N ASP A 5 -28.27 11.11 5.64
CA ASP A 5 -28.77 9.82 5.18
C ASP A 5 -27.93 9.41 3.97
N THR A 6 -27.20 8.31 4.13
CA THR A 6 -26.37 7.75 3.05
C THR A 6 -27.22 6.79 2.23
N VAL A 7 -27.06 6.83 0.92
CA VAL A 7 -27.71 5.96 -0.05
C VAL A 7 -26.73 4.89 -0.53
N GLU A 8 -27.27 3.74 -0.92
CA GLU A 8 -26.49 2.63 -1.43
C GLU A 8 -26.39 2.67 -2.97
N VAL A 9 -25.16 2.52 -3.47
CA VAL A 9 -24.90 2.50 -4.91
C VAL A 9 -24.09 1.25 -5.27
N HIS A 10 -24.39 0.67 -6.45
CA HIS A 10 -23.63 -0.44 -7.00
C HIS A 10 -22.87 0.03 -8.23
N ILE A 11 -21.57 -0.24 -8.26
CA ILE A 11 -20.67 0.22 -9.30
C ILE A 11 -19.94 -0.99 -9.88
N GLY A 12 -19.91 -1.08 -11.21
CA GLY A 12 -19.11 -2.03 -11.96
C GLY A 12 -17.75 -1.41 -12.31
N LEU A 13 -16.68 -2.16 -12.11
CA LEU A 13 -15.31 -1.77 -12.48
C LEU A 13 -14.75 -2.80 -13.46
N GLY A 14 -14.15 -2.34 -14.56
CA GLY A 14 -13.50 -3.20 -15.56
C GLY A 14 -12.16 -2.63 -16.02
N SER A 15 -11.18 -3.49 -16.26
CA SER A 15 -9.86 -3.11 -16.80
C SER A 15 -9.33 -4.20 -17.74
N ASN A 16 -8.80 -3.80 -18.92
CA ASN A 16 -8.16 -4.71 -19.87
C ASN A 16 -6.87 -4.16 -20.50
N GLN A 17 -6.24 -3.17 -19.88
CA GLN A 17 -5.00 -2.58 -20.38
C GLN A 17 -4.00 -2.39 -19.24
N GLY A 18 -2.72 -2.66 -19.50
CA GLY A 18 -1.65 -2.53 -18.50
C GLY A 18 -1.85 -3.48 -17.32
N ASN A 19 -1.37 -3.10 -16.12
CA ASN A 19 -1.64 -3.89 -14.92
C ASN A 19 -3.07 -3.63 -14.42
N ARG A 20 -3.97 -4.50 -14.83
CA ARG A 20 -5.42 -4.42 -14.59
C ARG A 20 -5.76 -4.36 -13.10
N PHE A 21 -5.06 -5.14 -12.26
CA PHE A 21 -5.30 -5.16 -10.81
C PHE A 21 -4.89 -3.86 -10.13
N ILE A 22 -3.78 -3.25 -10.55
CA ILE A 22 -3.35 -1.94 -10.06
C ILE A 22 -4.37 -0.85 -10.43
N HIS A 23 -4.88 -0.86 -11.66
CA HIS A 23 -5.90 0.11 -12.08
C HIS A 23 -7.19 -0.04 -11.28
N LEU A 24 -7.67 -1.28 -11.09
CA LEU A 24 -8.86 -1.56 -10.28
C LEU A 24 -8.66 -1.17 -8.81
N GLN A 25 -7.49 -1.47 -8.22
CA GLN A 25 -7.21 -1.11 -6.83
C GLN A 25 -7.14 0.40 -6.62
N LYS A 26 -6.50 1.13 -7.53
CA LYS A 26 -6.47 2.60 -7.50
C LYS A 26 -7.85 3.22 -7.68
N ALA A 27 -8.68 2.63 -8.54
CA ALA A 27 -10.07 3.07 -8.69
C ALA A 27 -10.87 2.87 -7.39
N LEU A 28 -10.70 1.72 -6.70
CA LEU A 28 -11.31 1.47 -5.40
C LEU A 28 -10.92 2.51 -4.34
N PHE A 29 -9.64 2.86 -4.25
CA PHE A 29 -9.17 3.89 -3.32
C PHE A 29 -9.86 5.23 -3.60
N LYS A 30 -9.88 5.66 -4.86
CA LYS A 30 -10.53 6.92 -5.24
C LYS A 30 -12.04 6.92 -5.04
N ILE A 31 -12.72 5.80 -5.30
CA ILE A 31 -14.17 5.68 -5.04
C ILE A 31 -14.45 5.82 -3.54
N ASP A 32 -13.67 5.15 -2.68
CA ASP A 32 -13.83 5.25 -1.23
C ASP A 32 -13.59 6.68 -0.71
N GLU A 33 -12.59 7.37 -1.27
CA GLU A 33 -12.23 8.73 -0.87
C GLU A 33 -13.17 9.82 -1.42
N GLU A 34 -13.62 9.71 -2.68
CA GLU A 34 -14.27 10.81 -3.40
C GLU A 34 -15.78 10.63 -3.58
N ILE A 35 -16.28 9.40 -3.51
CA ILE A 35 -17.71 9.08 -3.73
C ILE A 35 -18.37 8.68 -2.42
N GLY A 36 -17.75 7.75 -1.69
CA GLY A 36 -18.29 7.27 -0.42
C GLY A 36 -17.75 5.90 -0.03
N SER A 37 -18.02 5.51 1.20
CA SER A 37 -17.42 4.33 1.80
C SER A 37 -17.77 3.05 1.07
N VAL A 38 -16.78 2.33 0.55
CA VAL A 38 -16.94 1.02 -0.06
C VAL A 38 -17.19 -0.02 1.03
N VAL A 39 -18.37 -0.62 1.04
CA VAL A 39 -18.83 -1.55 2.09
C VAL A 39 -18.78 -3.03 1.66
N ALA A 40 -18.82 -3.30 0.36
CA ALA A 40 -18.71 -4.65 -0.18
C ALA A 40 -17.98 -4.66 -1.52
N ARG A 41 -17.34 -5.77 -1.82
CA ARG A 41 -16.63 -6.03 -3.07
C ARG A 41 -16.78 -7.49 -3.47
N SER A 42 -17.03 -7.75 -4.75
CA SER A 42 -17.05 -9.10 -5.32
C SER A 42 -15.63 -9.72 -5.40
N LYS A 43 -15.56 -10.98 -5.77
CA LYS A 43 -14.33 -11.55 -6.35
C LYS A 43 -13.95 -10.81 -7.64
N CYS A 44 -12.71 -10.99 -8.08
CA CYS A 44 -12.27 -10.56 -9.40
C CYS A 44 -12.64 -11.63 -10.44
N TYR A 45 -13.16 -11.21 -11.59
CA TYR A 45 -13.56 -12.12 -12.66
C TYR A 45 -12.89 -11.76 -13.98
N LYS A 46 -12.37 -12.77 -14.66
CA LYS A 46 -11.75 -12.65 -15.98
C LYS A 46 -12.75 -13.07 -17.05
N ASN A 47 -12.85 -12.28 -18.13
CA ASN A 47 -13.60 -12.64 -19.35
C ASN A 47 -12.96 -12.01 -20.58
N ARG A 48 -13.29 -12.54 -21.77
CA ARG A 48 -12.87 -11.97 -23.06
C ARG A 48 -13.52 -10.61 -23.31
N ALA A 49 -12.86 -9.77 -24.11
CA ALA A 49 -13.48 -8.54 -24.58
C ALA A 49 -14.78 -8.84 -25.36
N VAL A 50 -15.85 -8.09 -25.09
CA VAL A 50 -17.15 -8.27 -25.74
C VAL A 50 -17.37 -7.15 -26.76
N GLY A 51 -17.64 -7.54 -28.02
CA GLY A 51 -17.97 -6.61 -29.10
C GLY A 51 -16.75 -5.98 -29.82
N PHE A 52 -15.53 -6.37 -29.50
CA PHE A 52 -14.30 -5.96 -30.20
C PHE A 52 -13.16 -6.96 -29.95
N ASP A 53 -12.15 -6.91 -30.79
CA ASP A 53 -10.91 -7.68 -30.60
C ASP A 53 -9.99 -6.92 -29.64
N GLY A 54 -9.77 -7.48 -28.46
CA GLY A 54 -9.01 -6.85 -27.38
C GLY A 54 -8.59 -7.84 -26.30
N ASP A 55 -7.78 -7.33 -25.35
CA ASP A 55 -7.30 -8.12 -24.22
C ASP A 55 -8.44 -8.49 -23.27
N ASP A 56 -8.24 -9.59 -22.52
CA ASP A 56 -9.17 -10.04 -21.50
C ASP A 56 -9.36 -9.01 -20.39
N PHE A 57 -10.60 -8.79 -20.02
CA PHE A 57 -10.96 -7.92 -18.88
C PHE A 57 -10.79 -8.63 -17.54
N ILE A 58 -10.49 -7.84 -16.52
CA ILE A 58 -10.79 -8.16 -15.13
C ILE A 58 -11.93 -7.25 -14.69
N ASN A 59 -13.01 -7.86 -14.19
CA ASN A 59 -14.20 -7.16 -13.71
C ASN A 59 -14.46 -7.42 -12.23
N VAL A 60 -14.98 -6.39 -11.56
CA VAL A 60 -15.35 -6.38 -10.14
C VAL A 60 -16.61 -5.56 -9.99
N CYS A 61 -17.50 -5.94 -9.08
CA CYS A 61 -18.58 -5.09 -8.61
C CYS A 61 -18.38 -4.70 -7.15
N ILE A 62 -18.80 -3.50 -6.82
CA ILE A 62 -18.75 -2.98 -5.45
C ILE A 62 -20.08 -2.39 -5.03
N THR A 63 -20.29 -2.36 -3.72
CA THR A 63 -21.33 -1.57 -3.07
C THR A 63 -20.67 -0.46 -2.29
N ALA A 64 -21.11 0.78 -2.48
CA ALA A 64 -20.66 1.92 -1.69
C ALA A 64 -21.86 2.66 -1.07
N LYS A 65 -21.60 3.33 0.06
CA LYS A 65 -22.57 4.23 0.71
C LYS A 65 -22.12 5.67 0.54
N THR A 66 -22.96 6.49 -0.06
CA THR A 66 -22.65 7.87 -0.43
C THR A 66 -23.73 8.86 0.01
N THR A 67 -23.35 10.11 0.17
CA THR A 67 -24.25 11.26 0.34
C THR A 67 -24.44 12.05 -0.97
N LEU A 68 -23.71 11.71 -2.02
CA LEU A 68 -23.79 12.34 -3.34
C LEU A 68 -25.04 11.88 -4.07
N ASN A 69 -25.67 12.74 -4.88
CA ASN A 69 -26.73 12.30 -5.78
C ASN A 69 -26.18 11.52 -6.99
N ALA A 70 -27.07 10.86 -7.74
CA ALA A 70 -26.69 9.96 -8.83
C ALA A 70 -25.86 10.64 -9.94
N HIS A 71 -26.15 11.90 -10.28
CA HIS A 71 -25.38 12.65 -11.27
C HIS A 71 -23.99 13.05 -10.73
N GLU A 72 -23.90 13.41 -9.46
CA GLU A 72 -22.60 13.68 -8.81
C GLU A 72 -21.74 12.42 -8.78
N VAL A 73 -22.31 11.26 -8.43
CA VAL A 73 -21.61 9.97 -8.49
C VAL A 73 -21.09 9.70 -9.91
N LEU A 74 -21.93 9.85 -10.94
CA LEU A 74 -21.51 9.67 -12.33
C LEU A 74 -20.34 10.60 -12.69
N ASN A 75 -20.44 11.89 -12.35
CA ASN A 75 -19.40 12.86 -12.65
C ASN A 75 -18.07 12.50 -11.97
N LYS A 76 -18.12 12.02 -10.72
CA LYS A 76 -16.93 11.55 -9.99
C LYS A 76 -16.34 10.31 -10.66
N LEU A 77 -17.15 9.32 -11.06
CA LEU A 77 -16.67 8.14 -11.78
C LEU A 77 -15.94 8.53 -13.08
N LEU A 78 -16.50 9.47 -13.85
CA LEU A 78 -15.87 9.98 -15.07
C LEU A 78 -14.55 10.72 -14.82
N SER A 79 -14.44 11.45 -13.71
CA SER A 79 -13.21 12.11 -13.29
C SER A 79 -12.13 11.07 -12.94
N ILE A 80 -12.49 10.08 -12.12
CA ILE A 80 -11.60 8.98 -11.72
C ILE A 80 -11.07 8.22 -12.94
N GLU A 81 -11.92 7.90 -13.91
CA GLU A 81 -11.49 7.27 -15.17
C GLU A 81 -10.43 8.10 -15.90
N LYS A 82 -10.68 9.41 -16.02
CA LYS A 82 -9.75 10.34 -16.69
C LYS A 82 -8.41 10.41 -15.95
N GLU A 83 -8.42 10.51 -14.63
CA GLU A 83 -7.22 10.56 -13.79
C GLU A 83 -6.41 9.27 -13.87
N LEU A 84 -7.07 8.12 -13.99
CA LEU A 84 -6.42 6.82 -14.19
C LEU A 84 -6.03 6.52 -15.64
N GLY A 85 -6.10 7.55 -16.52
CA GLY A 85 -5.53 7.50 -17.85
C GLY A 85 -6.48 7.06 -18.96
N ARG A 86 -7.78 6.94 -18.71
CA ARG A 86 -8.76 6.67 -19.77
C ARG A 86 -8.88 7.85 -20.73
N LYS A 87 -8.64 7.60 -22.01
CA LYS A 87 -8.82 8.58 -23.09
C LYS A 87 -10.07 8.19 -23.89
N ARG A 88 -11.14 8.99 -23.80
CA ARG A 88 -12.33 8.81 -24.63
C ARG A 88 -12.07 9.33 -26.04
N LYS A 89 -12.26 8.47 -27.07
CA LYS A 89 -12.19 8.89 -28.47
C LYS A 89 -13.54 9.46 -28.93
N ALA A 90 -13.51 10.41 -29.87
CA ALA A 90 -14.71 11.06 -30.40
C ALA A 90 -15.68 10.12 -31.16
N HIS A 91 -15.20 8.94 -31.58
CA HIS A 91 -16.04 7.91 -32.23
C HIS A 91 -16.32 6.75 -31.28
N PHE A 92 -17.55 6.28 -31.21
CA PHE A 92 -18.04 5.15 -30.40
C PHE A 92 -17.41 3.82 -30.86
N SER A 93 -16.13 3.61 -30.60
CA SER A 93 -15.50 2.31 -30.79
C SER A 93 -15.04 1.75 -29.43
N TYR A 94 -15.42 0.51 -29.13
CA TYR A 94 -14.86 -0.21 -27.99
C TYR A 94 -13.36 -0.45 -28.23
N THR A 95 -12.54 -0.11 -27.25
CA THR A 95 -11.08 -0.29 -27.28
C THR A 95 -10.58 -0.73 -25.91
N ASN A 96 -9.35 -1.25 -25.88
CA ASN A 96 -8.66 -1.50 -24.64
C ASN A 96 -8.58 -0.22 -23.79
N ARG A 97 -8.78 -0.36 -22.48
CA ARG A 97 -8.81 0.76 -21.54
C ARG A 97 -8.26 0.39 -20.18
N PRO A 98 -7.52 1.32 -19.53
CA PRO A 98 -6.98 1.07 -18.20
C PRO A 98 -8.06 0.86 -17.15
N ILE A 99 -9.19 1.56 -17.29
CA ILE A 99 -10.32 1.46 -16.35
C ILE A 99 -11.64 1.83 -17.03
N ASP A 100 -12.70 1.17 -16.62
CA ASP A 100 -14.12 1.43 -16.97
C ASP A 100 -14.94 1.40 -15.69
N LEU A 101 -15.72 2.44 -15.42
CA LEU A 101 -16.52 2.58 -14.20
C LEU A 101 -17.96 2.86 -14.58
N ASP A 102 -18.84 1.88 -14.34
CA ASP A 102 -20.26 1.96 -14.65
C ASP A 102 -21.08 2.08 -13.35
N LEU A 103 -21.92 3.12 -13.21
CA LEU A 103 -22.93 3.18 -12.15
C LEU A 103 -24.07 2.23 -12.52
N LEU A 104 -24.24 1.14 -11.76
CA LEU A 104 -25.21 0.08 -12.05
C LEU A 104 -26.58 0.39 -11.45
N TYR A 105 -26.59 0.66 -10.14
CA TYR A 105 -27.79 1.01 -9.38
C TYR A 105 -27.49 2.18 -8.43
N TYR A 106 -28.51 3.02 -8.25
CA TYR A 106 -28.54 4.04 -7.21
C TYR A 106 -29.82 3.79 -6.40
N GLU A 107 -29.70 3.04 -5.29
CA GLU A 107 -30.85 2.44 -4.58
C GLU A 107 -31.82 1.76 -5.56
N ASP A 108 -33.12 2.02 -5.43
CA ASP A 108 -34.18 1.51 -6.32
C ASP A 108 -34.64 2.56 -7.32
N GLN A 109 -33.88 3.66 -7.47
CA GLN A 109 -34.28 4.76 -8.35
C GLN A 109 -34.18 4.38 -9.82
N THR A 110 -35.14 4.86 -10.58
CA THR A 110 -35.13 4.86 -12.05
C THR A 110 -34.89 6.28 -12.53
N ILE A 111 -33.83 6.48 -13.31
CA ILE A 111 -33.45 7.78 -13.88
C ILE A 111 -33.33 7.59 -15.40
N GLN A 112 -33.95 8.48 -16.16
CA GLN A 112 -33.80 8.48 -17.62
C GLN A 112 -33.57 9.91 -18.07
N THR A 113 -32.31 10.26 -18.25
CA THR A 113 -31.88 11.56 -18.78
C THR A 113 -30.91 11.33 -19.93
N GLU A 114 -30.57 12.40 -20.65
CA GLU A 114 -29.61 12.34 -21.76
C GLU A 114 -28.19 11.87 -21.30
N GLN A 115 -27.85 12.12 -20.04
CA GLN A 115 -26.53 11.83 -19.47
C GLN A 115 -26.49 10.57 -18.61
N LEU A 116 -27.63 10.16 -18.01
CA LEU A 116 -27.68 9.08 -17.04
C LEU A 116 -28.96 8.26 -17.19
N GLU A 117 -28.80 6.96 -17.38
CA GLU A 117 -29.88 5.98 -17.34
C GLU A 117 -29.62 4.96 -16.21
N LEU A 118 -30.58 4.86 -15.28
CA LEU A 118 -30.52 3.91 -14.16
C LEU A 118 -31.89 3.17 -14.03
N PRO A 119 -31.82 1.87 -13.69
CA PRO A 119 -30.65 1.01 -13.63
C PRO A 119 -29.92 0.99 -14.96
N HIS A 120 -28.59 0.74 -14.93
CA HIS A 120 -27.78 0.72 -16.15
C HIS A 120 -28.38 -0.22 -17.20
N PRO A 121 -28.69 0.24 -18.43
CA PRO A 121 -29.60 -0.44 -19.35
C PRO A 121 -29.18 -1.84 -19.80
N ARG A 122 -27.90 -2.16 -19.66
CA ARG A 122 -27.33 -3.44 -20.10
C ARG A 122 -26.99 -4.42 -18.97
N ILE A 123 -27.45 -4.18 -17.73
CA ILE A 123 -27.13 -5.08 -16.61
C ILE A 123 -27.60 -6.51 -16.92
N ALA A 124 -28.87 -6.68 -17.29
CA ALA A 124 -29.48 -7.98 -17.50
C ALA A 124 -28.88 -8.78 -18.68
N GLN A 125 -28.13 -8.12 -19.58
CA GLN A 125 -27.58 -8.69 -20.79
C GLN A 125 -26.08 -9.03 -20.66
N ARG A 126 -25.45 -8.72 -19.51
CA ARG A 126 -24.00 -8.81 -19.36
C ARG A 126 -23.63 -9.76 -18.22
N ARG A 127 -23.23 -10.96 -18.55
CA ARG A 127 -22.80 -11.97 -17.58
C ARG A 127 -21.59 -11.51 -16.74
N PHE A 128 -20.67 -10.75 -17.35
CA PHE A 128 -19.49 -10.22 -16.67
C PHE A 128 -19.79 -9.10 -15.64
N VAL A 129 -21.03 -8.55 -15.66
CA VAL A 129 -21.58 -7.65 -14.62
C VAL A 129 -22.37 -8.45 -13.60
N LEU A 130 -23.26 -9.34 -14.06
CA LEU A 130 -24.15 -10.11 -13.18
C LEU A 130 -23.39 -11.09 -12.27
N LYS A 131 -22.33 -11.73 -12.79
CA LYS A 131 -21.54 -12.70 -12.02
C LYS A 131 -20.85 -12.08 -10.81
N PRO A 132 -20.11 -10.95 -10.92
CA PRO A 132 -19.58 -10.26 -9.75
C PRO A 132 -20.68 -9.61 -8.89
N LEU A 133 -21.75 -9.09 -9.47
CA LEU A 133 -22.86 -8.51 -8.71
C LEU A 133 -23.55 -9.55 -7.82
N MET A 134 -23.64 -10.81 -8.28
CA MET A 134 -24.17 -11.94 -7.52
C MET A 134 -23.42 -12.19 -6.21
N ASP A 135 -22.11 -11.89 -6.14
CA ASP A 135 -21.30 -12.07 -4.92
C ASP A 135 -21.70 -11.10 -3.80
N ILE A 136 -22.22 -9.91 -4.13
CA ILE A 136 -22.46 -8.81 -3.18
C ILE A 136 -23.91 -8.39 -3.03
N ALA A 137 -24.75 -8.65 -4.04
CA ALA A 137 -26.14 -8.25 -4.08
C ALA A 137 -27.04 -9.28 -4.80
N PRO A 138 -27.07 -10.57 -4.34
CA PRO A 138 -27.86 -11.63 -4.99
C PRO A 138 -29.34 -11.33 -5.03
N GLU A 139 -29.87 -10.73 -3.96
CA GLU A 139 -31.29 -10.42 -3.77
C GLU A 139 -31.68 -9.01 -4.26
N LYS A 140 -30.75 -8.27 -4.87
CA LYS A 140 -31.07 -6.93 -5.40
C LYS A 140 -32.07 -7.03 -6.54
N GLU A 141 -33.27 -6.49 -6.32
CA GLU A 141 -34.31 -6.42 -7.33
C GLU A 141 -33.98 -5.32 -8.35
N HIS A 142 -34.09 -5.66 -9.63
CA HIS A 142 -33.98 -4.69 -10.72
C HIS A 142 -35.25 -3.86 -10.81
N PRO A 143 -35.22 -2.53 -10.61
CA PRO A 143 -36.40 -1.70 -10.46
C PRO A 143 -37.43 -1.80 -11.58
N LEU A 144 -36.97 -2.06 -12.83
CA LEU A 144 -37.87 -2.09 -14.00
C LEU A 144 -38.47 -3.48 -14.28
N ASN A 145 -37.65 -4.54 -14.26
CA ASN A 145 -38.13 -5.88 -14.63
C ASN A 145 -38.49 -6.76 -13.44
N LYS A 146 -38.33 -6.27 -12.21
CA LYS A 146 -38.76 -6.93 -10.96
C LYS A 146 -38.15 -8.31 -10.72
N ARG A 147 -36.98 -8.58 -11.31
CA ARG A 147 -36.19 -9.80 -11.09
C ARG A 147 -34.97 -9.49 -10.21
N VAL A 148 -34.64 -10.40 -9.32
CA VAL A 148 -33.43 -10.31 -8.50
C VAL A 148 -32.19 -10.66 -9.32
N THR A 149 -31.00 -10.24 -8.86
CA THR A 149 -29.72 -10.49 -9.53
C THR A 149 -29.51 -12.00 -9.82
N ALA A 150 -29.89 -12.86 -8.90
CA ALA A 150 -29.79 -14.32 -9.09
C ALA A 150 -30.60 -14.82 -10.29
N ASP A 151 -31.85 -14.35 -10.43
CA ASP A 151 -32.73 -14.69 -11.55
C ASP A 151 -32.21 -14.10 -12.87
N LEU A 152 -31.72 -12.86 -12.85
CA LEU A 152 -31.11 -12.24 -14.02
C LEU A 152 -29.92 -13.03 -14.54
N LEU A 153 -29.05 -13.49 -13.63
CA LEU A 153 -27.90 -14.31 -13.99
C LEU A 153 -28.30 -15.68 -14.56
N ALA A 154 -29.31 -16.32 -13.97
CA ALA A 154 -29.81 -17.62 -14.42
C ALA A 154 -30.42 -17.58 -15.83
N HIS A 155 -30.99 -16.45 -16.25
CA HIS A 155 -31.62 -16.25 -17.54
C HIS A 155 -30.80 -15.36 -18.50
N CYS A 156 -29.53 -15.09 -18.18
CA CYS A 156 -28.66 -14.27 -19.00
C CYS A 156 -28.24 -15.04 -20.26
N GLU A 157 -28.55 -14.49 -21.43
CA GLU A 157 -28.21 -15.07 -22.74
C GLU A 157 -26.72 -14.92 -23.12
N ASP A 158 -25.95 -14.10 -22.37
CA ASP A 158 -24.51 -13.98 -22.56
C ASP A 158 -23.82 -15.26 -22.06
N GLU A 159 -23.37 -16.10 -22.99
CA GLU A 159 -22.71 -17.38 -22.74
C GLU A 159 -21.19 -17.25 -22.55
N ASN A 160 -20.63 -16.02 -22.58
CA ASN A 160 -19.20 -15.84 -22.39
C ASN A 160 -18.74 -16.36 -21.04
N ASP A 161 -17.58 -17.05 -21.06
CA ASP A 161 -16.94 -17.51 -19.82
C ASP A 161 -16.54 -16.34 -18.94
N VAL A 162 -16.99 -16.39 -17.68
CA VAL A 162 -16.65 -15.43 -16.62
C VAL A 162 -16.05 -16.21 -15.45
N ILE A 163 -14.72 -16.21 -15.35
CA ILE A 163 -13.95 -17.08 -14.46
C ILE A 163 -13.40 -16.27 -13.30
N ALA A 164 -13.65 -16.73 -12.07
CA ALA A 164 -13.07 -16.12 -10.88
C ALA A 164 -11.54 -16.30 -10.86
N VAL A 165 -10.83 -15.26 -10.44
CA VAL A 165 -9.36 -15.27 -10.26
C VAL A 165 -9.01 -15.09 -8.79
N GLU A 166 -7.89 -15.67 -8.36
CA GLU A 166 -7.51 -15.72 -6.94
C GLU A 166 -7.01 -14.38 -6.39
N LYS A 167 -6.53 -13.47 -7.25
CA LYS A 167 -6.03 -12.16 -6.80
C LYS A 167 -7.15 -11.35 -6.14
N THR A 168 -6.85 -10.80 -4.96
CA THR A 168 -7.81 -10.07 -4.12
C THR A 168 -7.51 -8.58 -4.12
N LEU A 169 -8.55 -7.74 -4.30
CA LEU A 169 -8.46 -6.29 -4.12
C LEU A 169 -8.88 -5.90 -2.69
N HIS A 170 -8.48 -4.73 -2.24
CA HIS A 170 -8.83 -4.17 -0.93
C HIS A 170 -9.87 -3.06 -1.11
N ILE A 171 -10.84 -3.02 -0.21
CA ILE A 171 -11.98 -2.09 -0.32
C ILE A 171 -11.58 -0.61 -0.20
N ASN A 172 -10.50 -0.32 0.53
CA ASN A 172 -9.97 1.03 0.72
C ASN A 172 -8.47 1.00 1.05
N ARG A 173 -7.83 2.18 1.16
CA ARG A 173 -6.42 2.33 1.51
C ARG A 173 -6.08 1.70 2.86
N LYS A 174 -6.91 1.94 3.88
CA LYS A 174 -6.70 1.37 5.21
C LYS A 174 -6.62 -0.17 5.17
N SER A 175 -7.60 -0.81 4.54
CA SER A 175 -7.62 -2.27 4.37
C SER A 175 -6.40 -2.78 3.57
N PHE A 176 -5.94 -2.03 2.57
CA PHE A 176 -4.73 -2.35 1.82
C PHE A 176 -3.49 -2.33 2.71
N TRP A 177 -3.27 -1.25 3.47
CA TRP A 177 -2.13 -1.14 4.38
C TRP A 177 -2.14 -2.21 5.47
N GLN A 178 -3.31 -2.54 6.02
CA GLN A 178 -3.48 -3.59 7.02
C GLN A 178 -3.19 -5.01 6.49
N ASN A 179 -3.05 -5.19 5.18
CA ASN A 179 -2.75 -6.47 4.54
C ASN A 179 -1.48 -6.44 3.66
N SER A 180 -0.68 -5.38 3.73
CA SER A 180 0.50 -5.17 2.86
C SER A 180 1.74 -5.97 3.28
N GLY A 181 1.66 -6.77 4.34
CA GLY A 181 2.79 -7.53 4.85
C GLY A 181 3.79 -6.68 5.64
N TYR A 182 5.02 -7.15 5.77
CA TYR A 182 6.04 -6.45 6.55
C TYR A 182 6.71 -5.34 5.72
N ILE A 183 6.64 -4.11 6.21
CA ILE A 183 7.24 -2.93 5.58
C ILE A 183 8.26 -2.35 6.55
N CYS A 184 9.50 -2.22 6.10
CA CYS A 184 10.58 -1.65 6.88
C CYS A 184 10.96 -0.27 6.34
N ILE A 185 11.04 0.74 7.23
CA ILE A 185 11.47 2.10 6.90
C ILE A 185 12.87 2.32 7.46
N GLU A 186 13.85 2.47 6.58
CA GLU A 186 15.26 2.54 6.94
C GLU A 186 15.97 3.77 6.38
N GLY A 187 17.16 4.05 6.89
CA GLY A 187 18.01 5.18 6.49
C GLY A 187 18.89 5.70 7.62
N CYS A 188 19.67 6.74 7.34
CA CYS A 188 20.63 7.31 8.28
C CYS A 188 19.98 7.81 9.59
N ILE A 189 20.79 7.96 10.64
CA ILE A 189 20.39 8.62 11.88
C ILE A 189 19.84 10.02 11.54
N GLY A 190 18.73 10.41 12.13
CA GLY A 190 18.13 11.75 11.92
C GLY A 190 17.34 11.91 10.60
N VAL A 191 17.21 10.91 9.74
CA VAL A 191 16.51 11.01 8.45
C VAL A 191 14.98 11.11 8.57
N GLY A 192 14.38 10.69 9.71
CA GLY A 192 12.95 10.76 9.98
C GLY A 192 12.19 9.43 9.94
N LYS A 193 12.88 8.29 9.99
CA LYS A 193 12.30 6.92 9.96
C LYS A 193 11.14 6.74 10.93
N THR A 194 11.42 6.95 12.21
CA THR A 194 10.46 6.74 13.32
C THR A 194 9.18 7.58 13.11
N SER A 195 9.36 8.85 12.75
CA SER A 195 8.22 9.75 12.53
C SER A 195 7.35 9.34 11.34
N LEU A 196 7.97 8.89 10.23
CA LEU A 196 7.22 8.39 9.08
C LEU A 196 6.49 7.09 9.42
N CYS A 197 7.18 6.16 10.09
CA CYS A 197 6.62 4.90 10.57
C CYS A 197 5.36 5.12 11.43
N GLN A 198 5.47 5.97 12.45
CA GLN A 198 4.37 6.30 13.34
C GLN A 198 3.20 6.98 12.60
N LYS A 199 3.49 7.98 11.76
CA LYS A 199 2.43 8.72 11.05
C LYS A 199 1.66 7.82 10.08
N ILE A 200 2.33 6.89 9.36
CA ILE A 200 1.66 5.90 8.53
C ILE A 200 0.84 4.94 9.40
N ALA A 201 1.44 4.42 10.49
CA ALA A 201 0.78 3.50 11.39
C ALA A 201 -0.51 4.08 11.99
N GLU A 202 -0.48 5.34 12.42
CA GLU A 202 -1.64 6.06 12.95
C GLU A 202 -2.69 6.33 11.88
N THR A 203 -2.26 6.73 10.66
CA THR A 203 -3.18 7.05 9.56
C THR A 203 -3.98 5.84 9.08
N PHE A 204 -3.33 4.68 8.99
CA PHE A 204 -3.94 3.46 8.43
C PHE A 204 -4.24 2.40 9.49
N GLU A 205 -4.02 2.71 10.77
CA GLU A 205 -4.21 1.79 11.91
C GLU A 205 -3.46 0.46 11.69
N VAL A 206 -2.19 0.54 11.32
CA VAL A 206 -1.30 -0.60 11.10
C VAL A 206 -0.43 -0.80 12.34
N PRO A 207 -0.27 -2.02 12.86
CA PRO A 207 0.69 -2.32 13.92
C PRO A 207 2.12 -1.92 13.53
N TYR A 208 2.89 -1.46 14.50
CA TYR A 208 4.29 -1.10 14.27
C TYR A 208 5.17 -1.39 15.48
N PHE A 209 6.46 -1.52 15.25
CA PHE A 209 7.48 -1.59 16.28
C PHE A 209 8.68 -0.70 15.92
N LEU A 210 9.31 -0.14 16.96
CA LEU A 210 10.38 0.82 16.82
C LEU A 210 11.64 0.32 17.51
N GLU A 211 12.80 0.78 17.03
CA GLU A 211 14.07 0.45 17.62
C GLU A 211 14.21 0.98 19.06
N CYS A 212 14.44 0.08 20.00
CA CYS A 212 14.58 0.40 21.43
C CYS A 212 16.05 0.72 21.78
N PHE A 213 16.67 1.69 21.08
CA PHE A 213 18.10 2.03 21.26
C PHE A 213 18.44 2.52 22.68
N GLU A 214 17.50 3.10 23.44
CA GLU A 214 17.70 3.60 24.80
C GLU A 214 17.95 2.48 25.83
N LYS A 215 17.54 1.27 25.52
CA LYS A 215 17.74 0.09 26.37
C LYS A 215 19.17 -0.45 26.29
N ASN A 216 19.98 -0.07 25.28
CA ASN A 216 21.33 -0.58 25.11
C ASN A 216 22.24 -0.04 26.23
N PRO A 217 22.71 -0.89 27.17
CA PRO A 217 23.47 -0.46 28.33
C PRO A 217 24.89 0.06 28.00
N PHE A 218 25.35 -0.21 26.81
CA PHE A 218 26.70 0.17 26.37
C PHE A 218 26.74 1.44 25.52
N LEU A 219 25.56 2.00 25.16
CA LEU A 219 25.47 3.10 24.17
C LEU A 219 26.19 4.37 24.67
N SER A 220 26.04 4.77 25.92
CA SER A 220 26.73 5.94 26.48
C SER A 220 28.25 5.74 26.52
N SER A 221 28.69 4.58 27.02
CA SER A 221 30.10 4.25 27.11
C SER A 221 30.78 4.10 25.74
N PHE A 222 30.02 3.67 24.70
CA PHE A 222 30.52 3.62 23.33
C PHE A 222 30.91 5.01 22.79
N TYR A 223 30.18 6.04 23.11
CA TYR A 223 30.53 7.39 22.67
C TYR A 223 31.72 7.97 23.40
N GLU A 224 32.00 7.50 24.62
CA GLU A 224 33.19 7.89 25.41
C GLU A 224 34.44 7.13 24.97
N ASP A 225 34.35 5.82 24.77
CA ASP A 225 35.46 4.95 24.39
C ASP A 225 35.02 3.90 23.35
N LYS A 226 35.18 4.27 22.07
CA LYS A 226 34.76 3.42 20.95
C LYS A 226 35.54 2.14 20.84
N ASP A 227 36.87 2.17 21.13
CA ASP A 227 37.72 0.99 20.96
C ASP A 227 37.34 -0.12 21.94
N LYS A 228 36.96 0.24 23.15
CA LYS A 228 36.56 -0.70 24.20
C LYS A 228 35.11 -1.20 24.04
N TYR A 229 34.17 -0.32 23.65
CA TYR A 229 32.75 -0.64 23.72
C TYR A 229 32.10 -0.92 22.38
N SER A 230 32.81 -0.87 21.23
CA SER A 230 32.23 -1.16 19.92
C SER A 230 31.62 -2.56 19.82
N LEU A 231 32.31 -3.61 20.24
CA LEU A 231 31.79 -4.97 20.18
C LEU A 231 30.60 -5.19 21.14
N PRO A 232 30.66 -4.78 22.43
CA PRO A 232 29.51 -4.89 23.34
C PRO A 232 28.27 -4.16 22.86
N VAL A 233 28.39 -2.92 22.35
CA VAL A 233 27.26 -2.13 21.89
C VAL A 233 26.59 -2.75 20.66
N GLU A 234 27.38 -3.22 19.69
CA GLU A 234 26.85 -3.83 18.48
C GLU A 234 26.21 -5.20 18.75
N LEU A 235 26.79 -6.03 19.65
CA LEU A 235 26.17 -7.30 20.06
C LEU A 235 24.84 -7.08 20.81
N SER A 236 24.76 -6.08 21.68
CA SER A 236 23.52 -5.73 22.38
C SER A 236 22.45 -5.30 21.35
N PHE A 237 22.78 -4.42 20.40
CA PHE A 237 21.85 -4.07 19.33
C PHE A 237 21.42 -5.25 18.47
N LEU A 238 22.31 -6.18 18.17
CA LEU A 238 21.96 -7.38 17.41
C LEU A 238 20.96 -8.25 18.17
N ALA A 239 21.21 -8.48 19.46
CA ALA A 239 20.33 -9.27 20.32
C ALA A 239 18.94 -8.63 20.44
N ASP A 240 18.89 -7.34 20.83
CA ASP A 240 17.64 -6.60 21.02
C ASP A 240 16.81 -6.54 19.76
N ARG A 241 17.42 -6.27 18.60
CA ARG A 241 16.72 -6.23 17.30
C ARG A 241 16.19 -7.60 16.87
N SER A 242 17.00 -8.65 17.07
CA SER A 242 16.58 -10.02 16.74
C SER A 242 15.40 -10.46 17.57
N GLU A 243 15.47 -10.27 18.89
CA GLU A 243 14.40 -10.60 19.83
C GLU A 243 13.10 -9.83 19.51
N GLN A 244 13.18 -8.51 19.29
CA GLN A 244 12.03 -7.71 18.94
C GLN A 244 11.35 -8.16 17.65
N ILE A 245 12.12 -8.44 16.59
CA ILE A 245 11.57 -8.90 15.32
C ILE A 245 10.91 -10.27 15.52
N GLU A 246 11.58 -11.19 16.20
CA GLU A 246 11.05 -12.53 16.46
C GLU A 246 9.74 -12.47 17.25
N ASP A 247 9.70 -11.74 18.35
CA ASP A 247 8.51 -11.57 19.19
C ASP A 247 7.30 -11.04 18.40
N HIS A 248 7.52 -10.05 17.53
CA HIS A 248 6.43 -9.50 16.72
C HIS A 248 5.89 -10.47 15.68
N PHE A 249 6.74 -11.35 15.12
CA PHE A 249 6.30 -12.29 14.09
C PHE A 249 5.79 -13.62 14.64
N GLN A 250 6.25 -14.08 15.82
CA GLN A 250 5.77 -15.33 16.44
C GLN A 250 4.27 -15.30 16.76
N HIS A 251 3.72 -14.14 17.07
CA HIS A 251 2.31 -13.97 17.47
C HIS A 251 1.37 -13.67 16.31
N LEU A 252 1.88 -13.54 15.08
CA LEU A 252 1.07 -13.29 13.90
C LEU A 252 0.41 -14.56 13.39
N THR A 253 -0.87 -14.73 13.71
CA THR A 253 -1.68 -15.88 13.25
C THR A 253 -2.15 -15.77 11.79
N LYS A 254 -2.12 -14.56 11.21
CA LYS A 254 -2.52 -14.26 9.83
C LYS A 254 -1.54 -13.25 9.20
N PRO A 255 -1.37 -13.29 7.87
CA PRO A 255 -0.68 -12.21 7.17
C PRO A 255 -1.40 -10.89 7.46
N GLN A 256 -0.68 -9.95 8.04
CA GLN A 256 -1.17 -8.58 8.27
C GLN A 256 -0.07 -7.58 7.97
N GLY A 257 -0.47 -6.34 7.73
CA GLY A 257 0.47 -5.23 7.60
C GLY A 257 1.16 -4.97 8.94
N ILE A 258 2.47 -4.78 8.91
CA ILE A 258 3.27 -4.37 10.07
C ILE A 258 4.39 -3.45 9.60
N LEU A 259 4.67 -2.41 10.38
CA LEU A 259 5.71 -1.42 10.09
C LEU A 259 6.86 -1.51 11.09
N SER A 260 8.09 -1.25 10.62
CA SER A 260 9.21 -1.01 11.52
C SER A 260 10.06 0.18 11.07
N ASP A 261 10.78 0.80 11.99
CA ASP A 261 11.76 1.86 11.68
C ASP A 261 13.20 1.33 11.66
N TYR A 262 13.37 0.02 11.61
CA TYR A 262 14.66 -0.66 11.43
C TYR A 262 14.50 -2.04 10.83
N HIS A 263 15.57 -2.53 10.20
CA HIS A 263 15.78 -3.91 9.76
C HIS A 263 17.05 -4.49 10.38
N LEU A 264 17.16 -5.82 10.50
CA LEU A 264 18.36 -6.43 11.09
C LEU A 264 19.65 -6.11 10.32
N SER A 265 19.59 -5.88 9.01
CA SER A 265 20.72 -5.46 8.18
C SER A 265 21.45 -4.22 8.71
N LYS A 266 20.76 -3.34 9.43
CA LYS A 266 21.35 -2.21 10.13
C LYS A 266 22.45 -2.64 11.09
N SER A 267 22.27 -3.76 11.80
CA SER A 267 23.26 -4.32 12.71
C SER A 267 24.57 -4.64 11.99
N LEU A 268 24.51 -5.27 10.83
CA LEU A 268 25.71 -5.57 10.04
C LEU A 268 26.38 -4.28 9.51
N MET A 269 25.60 -3.34 9.00
CA MET A 269 26.12 -2.07 8.46
C MET A 269 26.87 -1.26 9.52
N PHE A 270 26.36 -1.18 10.74
CA PHE A 270 26.99 -0.47 11.84
C PHE A 270 28.21 -1.22 12.36
N ALA A 271 28.14 -2.54 12.49
CA ALA A 271 29.28 -3.36 12.88
C ALA A 271 30.47 -3.24 11.88
N GLU A 272 30.23 -3.20 10.59
CA GLU A 272 31.27 -2.98 9.57
C GLU A 272 31.96 -1.60 9.65
N ILE A 273 31.24 -0.60 10.20
CA ILE A 273 31.83 0.73 10.45
C ILE A 273 32.66 0.74 11.74
N ASN A 274 32.18 0.05 12.79
CA ASN A 274 32.70 0.18 14.15
C ASN A 274 33.68 -0.93 14.56
N LEU A 275 33.66 -2.10 13.90
CA LEU A 275 34.48 -3.27 14.24
C LEU A 275 35.51 -3.56 13.15
N LYS A 276 36.62 -4.23 13.55
CA LYS A 276 37.70 -4.67 12.65
C LYS A 276 38.22 -6.04 13.05
N GLY A 277 38.86 -6.73 12.10
CA GLY A 277 39.57 -8.00 12.33
C GLY A 277 38.67 -9.06 12.99
N SER A 278 39.25 -9.78 13.96
CA SER A 278 38.57 -10.90 14.63
C SER A 278 37.26 -10.53 15.33
N ALA A 279 37.12 -9.28 15.80
CA ALA A 279 35.85 -8.81 16.38
C ALA A 279 34.74 -8.72 15.34
N LEU A 280 35.03 -8.21 14.15
CA LEU A 280 34.08 -8.17 13.05
C LEU A 280 33.73 -9.58 12.54
N ASP A 281 34.75 -10.49 12.46
CA ASP A 281 34.51 -11.87 12.01
C ASP A 281 33.64 -12.64 13.00
N LEU A 282 33.86 -12.44 14.30
CA LEU A 282 32.97 -13.00 15.34
C LEU A 282 31.55 -12.46 15.22
N TYR A 283 31.42 -11.15 15.08
CA TYR A 283 30.12 -10.51 14.94
C TYR A 283 29.34 -11.04 13.72
N LYS A 284 30.00 -11.16 12.56
CA LYS A 284 29.38 -11.70 11.33
C LYS A 284 28.83 -13.13 11.50
N ARG A 285 29.53 -13.96 12.29
CA ARG A 285 29.02 -15.30 12.59
C ARG A 285 27.70 -15.26 13.38
N TRP A 286 27.63 -14.41 14.42
CA TRP A 286 26.42 -14.24 15.20
C TRP A 286 25.27 -13.60 14.38
N TYR A 287 25.60 -12.59 13.57
CA TYR A 287 24.64 -11.98 12.65
C TYR A 287 24.02 -13.01 11.69
N ASN A 288 24.84 -13.84 11.05
CA ASN A 288 24.36 -14.88 10.15
C ASN A 288 23.48 -15.92 10.87
N PHE A 289 23.81 -16.27 12.11
CA PHE A 289 22.98 -17.14 12.93
C PHE A 289 21.61 -16.50 13.23
N SER A 290 21.57 -15.22 13.53
CA SER A 290 20.33 -14.47 13.80
C SER A 290 19.44 -14.33 12.56
N LEU A 291 20.01 -14.35 11.35
CA LEU A 291 19.24 -14.26 10.10
C LEU A 291 18.35 -15.50 9.81
N THR A 292 18.70 -16.67 10.36
CA THR A 292 18.07 -17.95 9.97
C THR A 292 16.57 -18.03 10.30
N HIS A 293 16.07 -17.15 11.14
CA HIS A 293 14.67 -17.14 11.61
C HIS A 293 13.91 -15.85 11.25
N LEU A 294 14.55 -14.93 10.51
CA LEU A 294 13.96 -13.63 10.25
C LEU A 294 13.15 -13.60 8.95
N LYS A 295 12.06 -12.86 9.01
CA LYS A 295 11.19 -12.61 7.88
C LYS A 295 11.69 -11.39 7.10
N ASN A 296 11.93 -11.57 5.80
CA ASN A 296 12.26 -10.44 4.92
C ASN A 296 11.07 -9.51 4.75
N PRO A 297 11.29 -8.19 4.65
CA PRO A 297 10.22 -7.25 4.38
C PRO A 297 9.66 -7.45 2.95
N SER A 298 8.33 -7.29 2.81
CA SER A 298 7.67 -7.16 1.50
C SER A 298 8.14 -5.91 0.77
N LEU A 299 8.48 -4.86 1.53
CA LEU A 299 9.04 -3.62 0.99
C LEU A 299 10.02 -3.01 1.98
N TYR A 300 11.23 -2.71 1.50
CA TYR A 300 12.25 -1.96 2.22
C TYR A 300 12.26 -0.52 1.71
N VAL A 301 11.85 0.43 2.54
CA VAL A 301 11.77 1.85 2.21
C VAL A 301 13.01 2.55 2.73
N TYR A 302 13.92 2.92 1.83
CA TYR A 302 15.15 3.65 2.18
C TYR A 302 14.95 5.16 2.05
N LEU A 303 15.00 5.85 3.19
CA LEU A 303 14.91 7.32 3.24
C LEU A 303 16.28 7.96 3.04
N GLN A 304 16.35 8.93 2.13
CA GLN A 304 17.54 9.73 1.87
C GLN A 304 17.26 11.21 2.13
N ARG A 305 18.22 11.88 2.76
CA ARG A 305 18.24 13.35 2.90
C ARG A 305 19.66 13.87 2.71
N PRO A 306 19.82 15.15 2.28
CA PRO A 306 21.10 15.82 2.31
C PRO A 306 21.70 15.82 3.72
N LEU A 307 23.02 15.67 3.82
CA LEU A 307 23.72 15.57 5.10
C LEU A 307 23.43 16.74 6.03
N GLU A 308 23.35 17.96 5.49
CA GLU A 308 23.01 19.16 6.29
C GLU A 308 21.62 19.06 6.91
N ALA A 309 20.62 18.60 6.16
CA ALA A 309 19.28 18.40 6.69
C ALA A 309 19.24 17.31 7.78
N ILE A 310 20.06 16.28 7.65
CA ILE A 310 20.22 15.23 8.70
C ILE A 310 20.83 15.85 9.98
N LYS A 311 21.87 16.66 9.85
CA LYS A 311 22.52 17.35 10.99
C LYS A 311 21.54 18.29 11.70
N ASP A 312 20.78 19.07 10.93
CA ASP A 312 19.75 19.96 11.47
C ASP A 312 18.70 19.19 12.28
N GLN A 313 18.28 18.04 11.80
CA GLN A 313 17.31 17.19 12.50
C GLN A 313 17.88 16.57 13.78
N ILE A 314 19.14 16.16 13.75
CA ILE A 314 19.85 15.66 14.99
C ILE A 314 19.90 16.78 16.03
N LEU A 315 20.27 17.99 15.63
CA LEU A 315 20.33 19.15 16.50
C LEU A 315 18.93 19.52 17.06
N LYS A 316 17.90 19.58 16.22
CA LYS A 316 16.50 19.85 16.65
C LYS A 316 15.99 18.81 17.65
N ARG A 317 16.34 17.55 17.46
CA ARG A 317 15.94 16.45 18.35
C ARG A 317 16.63 16.53 19.72
N GLY A 318 17.84 17.06 19.79
CA GLY A 318 18.53 17.42 21.02
C GLY A 318 18.94 16.24 21.92
N ARG A 319 19.12 15.03 21.39
CA ARG A 319 19.57 13.87 22.17
C ARG A 319 21.04 14.02 22.51
N ALA A 320 21.37 14.03 23.81
CA ALA A 320 22.73 14.33 24.31
C ALA A 320 23.83 13.46 23.67
N TYR A 321 23.59 12.16 23.51
CA TYR A 321 24.57 11.22 22.91
C TYR A 321 24.71 11.38 21.38
N GLU A 322 23.75 12.03 20.71
CA GLU A 322 23.83 12.28 19.26
C GLU A 322 24.58 13.57 18.92
N MET A 323 24.67 14.51 19.86
CA MET A 323 25.30 15.81 19.62
C MET A 323 26.80 15.70 19.27
N GLY A 324 27.46 14.61 19.66
CA GLY A 324 28.85 14.31 19.35
C GLY A 324 29.08 13.54 18.05
N ILE A 325 28.07 13.24 17.27
CA ILE A 325 28.19 12.45 16.04
C ILE A 325 28.93 13.25 14.97
N SER A 326 30.12 12.77 14.55
CA SER A 326 30.90 13.46 13.52
C SER A 326 30.26 13.32 12.13
N GLU A 327 30.44 14.35 11.30
CA GLU A 327 29.99 14.34 9.90
C GLU A 327 30.58 13.15 9.11
N ASN A 328 31.83 12.81 9.38
CA ASN A 328 32.51 11.66 8.74
C ASN A 328 31.83 10.33 9.11
N TYR A 329 31.34 10.20 10.34
CA TYR A 329 30.59 8.99 10.75
C TYR A 329 29.23 8.90 10.03
N LEU A 330 28.47 10.00 9.92
CA LEU A 330 27.23 10.03 9.14
C LEU A 330 27.47 9.69 7.66
N LYS A 331 28.54 10.21 7.06
CA LYS A 331 28.93 9.86 5.67
C LYS A 331 29.24 8.38 5.51
N LYS A 332 29.89 7.74 6.49
CA LYS A 332 30.14 6.30 6.47
C LYS A 332 28.84 5.50 6.54
N ILE A 333 27.90 5.91 7.39
CA ILE A 333 26.58 5.26 7.50
C ILE A 333 25.84 5.35 6.17
N ILE A 334 25.72 6.55 5.58
CA ILE A 334 25.05 6.77 4.28
C ILE A 334 25.67 5.86 3.20
N LYS A 335 26.99 5.85 3.07
CA LYS A 335 27.68 4.97 2.10
C LYS A 335 27.45 3.49 2.36
N SER A 336 27.30 3.08 3.62
CA SER A 336 27.03 1.68 3.97
C SER A 336 25.63 1.26 3.51
N TYR A 337 24.61 2.12 3.71
CA TYR A 337 23.25 1.90 3.18
C TYR A 337 23.25 1.83 1.65
N GLU A 338 23.88 2.80 0.97
CA GLU A 338 23.96 2.83 -0.49
C GLU A 338 24.62 1.57 -1.09
N ARG A 339 25.66 1.06 -0.40
CA ARG A 339 26.32 -0.20 -0.80
C ARG A 339 25.40 -1.38 -0.58
N TYR A 340 24.77 -1.46 0.60
CA TYR A 340 23.87 -2.55 0.95
C TYR A 340 22.71 -2.67 -0.05
N ILE A 341 22.01 -1.60 -0.34
CA ILE A 341 20.86 -1.57 -1.26
C ILE A 341 21.24 -1.99 -2.69
N LYS A 342 22.47 -1.68 -3.15
CA LYS A 342 22.96 -2.08 -4.48
C LYS A 342 23.18 -3.59 -4.61
N VAL A 343 23.53 -4.25 -3.53
CA VAL A 343 23.88 -5.68 -3.49
C VAL A 343 22.68 -6.54 -3.11
N GLU A 344 21.85 -6.03 -2.22
CA GLU A 344 20.68 -6.75 -1.71
C GLU A 344 19.65 -7.03 -2.82
N LYS A 345 19.15 -8.27 -2.88
CA LYS A 345 18.18 -8.74 -3.87
C LYS A 345 17.03 -9.57 -3.28
N ASP A 346 17.08 -9.83 -1.98
CA ASP A 346 16.11 -10.72 -1.32
C ASP A 346 14.75 -10.05 -1.07
N PHE A 347 14.66 -8.72 -1.25
CA PHE A 347 13.43 -7.95 -1.12
C PHE A 347 13.43 -6.71 -2.02
N GLU A 348 12.22 -6.20 -2.28
CA GLU A 348 12.04 -4.97 -3.07
C GLU A 348 12.46 -3.75 -2.24
N CYS A 349 13.26 -2.85 -2.84
CA CYS A 349 13.74 -1.64 -2.20
C CYS A 349 13.23 -0.38 -2.92
N LEU A 350 12.47 0.45 -2.21
CA LEU A 350 12.05 1.77 -2.63
C LEU A 350 12.96 2.83 -2.03
N GLN A 351 13.69 3.58 -2.87
CA GLN A 351 14.47 4.72 -2.44
C GLN A 351 13.64 6.01 -2.51
N LEU A 352 13.52 6.70 -1.37
CA LEU A 352 12.78 7.96 -1.25
C LEU A 352 13.73 9.10 -0.90
N ASN A 353 13.87 10.05 -1.83
CA ASN A 353 14.62 11.27 -1.62
C ASN A 353 13.70 12.34 -1.01
N LEU A 354 14.04 12.79 0.21
CA LEU A 354 13.28 13.76 1.01
C LEU A 354 14.01 15.11 1.10
N GLU A 355 14.53 15.62 -0.02
CA GLU A 355 15.48 16.76 -0.06
C GLU A 355 14.99 18.03 0.64
N LYS A 356 13.70 18.35 0.62
CA LYS A 356 13.20 19.69 1.03
C LYS A 356 12.01 19.67 1.98
N TYR A 357 11.48 18.52 2.38
CA TYR A 357 10.13 18.46 2.94
C TYR A 357 10.06 17.80 4.29
N ASP A 358 9.38 18.46 5.22
CA ASP A 358 9.05 17.93 6.53
C ASP A 358 7.65 17.30 6.47
N PHE A 359 7.58 16.00 6.13
CA PHE A 359 6.32 15.24 6.09
C PHE A 359 5.61 15.16 7.46
N ILE A 360 6.25 15.62 8.54
CA ILE A 360 5.62 15.69 9.86
C ILE A 360 4.65 16.86 9.89
N VAL A 361 5.05 18.00 9.34
CA VAL A 361 4.29 19.25 9.36
C VAL A 361 3.44 19.41 8.11
N ASP A 362 3.95 18.99 6.95
CA ASP A 362 3.31 19.15 5.66
C ASP A 362 2.55 17.87 5.26
N ASN A 363 1.22 17.94 5.32
CA ASN A 363 0.35 16.81 4.97
C ASN A 363 0.37 16.47 3.47
N GLU A 364 0.60 17.44 2.58
CA GLU A 364 0.68 17.17 1.14
C GLU A 364 1.93 16.33 0.83
N VAL A 365 3.05 16.67 1.44
CA VAL A 365 4.30 15.91 1.31
C VAL A 365 4.16 14.51 1.92
N PHE A 366 3.47 14.39 3.04
CA PHE A 366 3.16 13.09 3.62
C PHE A 366 2.35 12.23 2.64
N GLU A 367 1.26 12.76 2.09
CA GLU A 367 0.43 12.04 1.11
C GLU A 367 1.22 11.64 -0.14
N GLN A 368 2.04 12.53 -0.70
CA GLN A 368 2.90 12.20 -1.84
C GLN A 368 3.91 11.09 -1.50
N THR A 369 4.41 11.06 -0.27
CA THR A 369 5.31 10.00 0.22
C THR A 369 4.58 8.68 0.34
N VAL A 370 3.40 8.69 0.95
CA VAL A 370 2.52 7.51 1.09
C VAL A 370 2.15 6.94 -0.29
N VAL A 371 1.74 7.78 -1.23
CA VAL A 371 1.40 7.34 -2.61
C VAL A 371 2.58 6.66 -3.31
N LYS A 372 3.82 7.11 -3.09
CA LYS A 372 5.01 6.43 -3.64
C LYS A 372 5.20 5.04 -3.03
N ILE A 373 5.02 4.91 -1.72
CA ILE A 373 5.12 3.62 -1.03
C ILE A 373 3.98 2.70 -1.49
N GLU A 374 2.75 3.19 -1.58
CA GLU A 374 1.60 2.43 -2.08
C GLU A 374 1.82 1.94 -3.51
N ASN A 375 2.39 2.76 -4.39
CA ASN A 375 2.69 2.32 -5.76
C ASN A 375 3.72 1.18 -5.80
N ALA A 376 4.74 1.21 -4.94
CA ALA A 376 5.69 0.10 -4.82
C ALA A 376 5.00 -1.16 -4.28
N LEU A 377 4.19 -1.03 -3.22
CA LEU A 377 3.43 -2.15 -2.66
C LEU A 377 2.42 -2.73 -3.67
N LEU A 378 1.75 -1.90 -4.45
CA LEU A 378 0.84 -2.34 -5.52
C LEU A 378 1.59 -3.12 -6.60
N ASN A 379 2.76 -2.66 -6.99
CA ASN A 379 3.61 -3.39 -7.94
C ASN A 379 4.05 -4.74 -7.36
N HIS A 380 4.47 -4.78 -6.10
CA HIS A 380 4.84 -6.02 -5.42
C HIS A 380 3.67 -7.01 -5.31
N HIS A 381 2.47 -6.54 -4.93
CA HIS A 381 1.27 -7.38 -4.72
C HIS A 381 0.67 -7.90 -6.03
N TYR A 382 0.70 -7.09 -7.09
CA TYR A 382 0.04 -7.35 -8.36
C TYR A 382 1.01 -7.54 -9.53
N SER A 383 2.31 -7.76 -9.27
CA SER A 383 3.23 -8.27 -10.30
C SER A 383 2.69 -9.60 -10.86
N ASP A 384 2.81 -9.77 -12.16
CA ASP A 384 2.36 -10.96 -12.89
C ASP A 384 3.19 -12.20 -12.55
#